data_909f9f8699a354a4210a1406cb31fd8e
#
_entry.id   909f9f8699a354a4210a1406cb31fd8e
#
_cell.length_a   1.000
_cell.length_b   1.000
_cell.length_c   1.000
_cell.angle_alpha   90.00
_cell.angle_beta   90.00
_cell.angle_gamma   90.00
#
_symmetry.space_group_name_H-M   'P 1'
#
loop_
_entity.id
_entity.type
_entity.pdbx_description
1 polymer ?
#
loop_
_entity_poly.entity_id
_entity_poly.type
_entity_poly.pdbx_seq_one_letter_code
_entity_poly.pdbx_strand_id
1 'polypeptide(L)'
;MPVEEIDLPDKSPHAEVNILARDVLNKVNALPEAQRQSVLLVYVEGFSYREAAEIMDIPVGTVMSRLAGARKRLNTEMAETEVTAQ
;
A
#
# COMPACT_ATOMS: atom_id res chain seq x y z
N MET A 1 -17.65 20.69 11.08
CA MET A 1 -17.25 20.45 10.62
C MET A 1 -16.80 20.43 10.11
N PRO A 2 -16.77 20.49 10.36
CA PRO A 2 -16.29 20.38 9.62
C PRO A 2 -15.94 19.94 8.84
N VAL A 3 -16.08 19.61 8.89
CA VAL A 3 -15.66 19.17 8.06
C VAL A 3 -15.57 19.23 7.09
N GLU A 4 -16.01 19.57 7.20
CA GLU A 4 -15.98 19.62 6.20
C GLU A 4 -15.34 20.01 5.53
N GLU A 5 -15.20 20.29 5.82
CA GLU A 5 -14.56 20.59 5.07
C GLU A 5 -13.96 20.32 4.40
N ILE A 6 -14.00 19.91 4.50
CA ILE A 6 -13.30 19.53 3.88
C ILE A 6 -13.35 19.43 2.71
N ASP A 7 -13.83 19.62 2.38
CA ASP A 7 -13.85 19.50 1.24
C ASP A 7 -13.34 20.00 0.39
N LEU A 8 -13.16 20.34 0.58
CA LEU A 8 -12.91 20.78 -0.17
C LEU A 8 -12.22 21.23 -0.87
N PRO A 9 -12.14 21.26 -0.63
CA PRO A 9 -11.86 22.28 -1.50
C PRO A 9 -10.63 22.23 -2.22
N ASP A 10 -9.86 22.61 -2.07
CA ASP A 10 -8.77 22.48 -2.73
C ASP A 10 -8.70 21.27 -3.40
N LYS A 11 -9.42 21.07 -4.33
CA LYS A 11 -9.55 19.86 -5.01
C LYS A 11 -8.42 19.54 -5.93
N SER A 12 -7.76 20.53 -6.49
CA SER A 12 -6.68 20.27 -7.43
C SER A 12 -5.53 19.51 -6.82
N PRO A 13 -4.97 19.94 -5.67
CA PRO A 13 -3.92 19.13 -5.07
C PRO A 13 -4.44 17.79 -4.59
N HIS A 14 -5.69 17.78 -4.15
CA HIS A 14 -6.27 16.52 -3.73
C HIS A 14 -6.44 15.56 -4.88
N ALA A 15 -6.76 16.07 -6.05
CA ALA A 15 -6.91 15.21 -7.21
C ALA A 15 -5.59 14.55 -7.58
N GLU A 16 -4.50 15.28 -7.50
CA GLU A 16 -3.20 14.72 -7.80
C GLU A 16 -2.82 13.65 -6.79
N VAL A 17 -3.06 13.91 -5.51
CA VAL A 17 -2.78 12.93 -4.48
C VAL A 17 -3.63 11.69 -4.69
N ASN A 18 -4.90 11.88 -5.04
CA ASN A 18 -5.78 10.75 -5.28
C ASN A 18 -5.33 9.90 -6.44
N ILE A 19 -4.81 10.53 -7.50
CA ILE A 19 -4.31 9.78 -8.65
C ILE A 19 -3.12 8.93 -8.24
N LEU A 20 -2.19 9.51 -7.50
CA LEU A 20 -1.03 8.77 -7.03
C LEU A 20 -1.42 7.64 -6.08
N ALA A 21 -2.34 7.92 -5.17
CA ALA A 21 -2.81 6.91 -4.25
C ALA A 21 -3.48 5.76 -4.99
N ARG A 22 -4.26 6.09 -6.00
CA ARG A 22 -4.94 5.08 -6.79
C ARG A 22 -3.95 4.22 -7.54
N ASP A 23 -2.90 4.84 -8.07
CA ASP A 23 -1.87 4.10 -8.78
C ASP A 23 -1.15 3.12 -7.85
N VAL A 24 -0.81 3.58 -6.65
CA VAL A 24 -0.18 2.72 -5.65
C VAL A 24 -1.11 1.58 -5.27
N LEU A 25 -2.39 1.89 -5.05
CA LEU A 25 -3.35 0.85 -4.71
C LEU A 25 -3.49 -0.18 -5.83
N ASN A 26 -3.46 0.27 -7.07
CA ASN A 26 -3.52 -0.65 -8.18
C ASN A 26 -2.32 -1.59 -8.18
N LYS A 27 -1.14 -1.08 -7.86
CA LYS A 27 0.05 -1.91 -7.80
C LYS A 27 -0.03 -2.88 -6.63
N VAL A 28 -0.55 -2.44 -5.50
CA VAL A 28 -0.73 -3.31 -4.35
C VAL A 28 -1.73 -4.41 -4.70
N ASN A 29 -2.81 -4.05 -5.37
CA ASN A 29 -3.83 -5.05 -5.72
C ASN A 29 -3.31 -6.06 -6.73
N ALA A 30 -2.27 -5.73 -7.46
CA ALA A 30 -1.67 -6.64 -8.41
C ALA A 30 -0.67 -7.60 -7.77
N LEU A 31 -0.35 -7.41 -6.50
CA LEU A 31 0.55 -8.32 -5.80
C LEU A 31 -0.08 -9.70 -5.64
N PRO A 32 0.75 -10.74 -5.53
CA PRO A 32 0.21 -12.04 -5.13
C PRO A 32 -0.56 -11.92 -3.83
N GLU A 33 -1.58 -12.73 -3.68
CA GLU A 33 -2.51 -12.56 -2.58
C GLU A 33 -1.83 -12.54 -1.22
N ALA A 34 -0.86 -13.43 -1.01
CA ALA A 34 -0.20 -13.50 0.29
C ALA A 34 0.53 -12.20 0.61
N GLN A 35 1.20 -11.63 -0.39
CA GLN A 35 1.90 -10.36 -0.19
C GLN A 35 0.91 -9.22 -0.03
N ARG A 36 -0.13 -9.21 -0.83
CA ARG A 36 -1.15 -8.17 -0.76
C ARG A 36 -1.79 -8.12 0.62
N GLN A 37 -2.17 -9.29 1.16
CA GLN A 37 -2.79 -9.32 2.48
C GLN A 37 -1.87 -8.78 3.56
N SER A 38 -0.60 -9.14 3.49
CA SER A 38 0.36 -8.65 4.47
C SER A 38 0.51 -7.13 4.40
N VAL A 39 0.59 -6.59 3.18
CA VAL A 39 0.71 -5.15 2.99
C VAL A 39 -0.54 -4.44 3.53
N LEU A 40 -1.72 -4.96 3.21
CA LEU A 40 -2.94 -4.32 3.64
C LEU A 40 -3.07 -4.32 5.16
N LEU A 41 -2.75 -5.43 5.80
CA LEU A 41 -2.88 -5.51 7.25
C LEU A 41 -1.90 -4.58 7.96
N VAL A 42 -0.66 -4.56 7.52
CA VAL A 42 0.36 -3.81 8.23
C VAL A 42 0.36 -2.34 7.84
N TYR A 43 0.35 -2.04 6.55
CA TYR A 43 0.55 -0.66 6.10
C TYR A 43 -0.75 0.11 5.95
N VAL A 44 -1.85 -0.55 5.68
CA VAL A 44 -3.12 0.15 5.51
C VAL A 44 -3.93 0.10 6.78
N GLU A 45 -4.06 -1.08 7.37
CA GLU A 45 -4.86 -1.24 8.58
C GLU A 45 -4.10 -0.86 9.84
N GLY A 46 -2.78 -0.89 9.78
CA GLY A 46 -1.99 -0.43 10.92
C GLY A 46 -1.69 -1.50 11.95
N PHE A 47 -1.89 -2.76 11.63
CA PHE A 47 -1.54 -3.83 12.57
C PHE A 47 -0.04 -4.01 12.66
N SER A 48 0.43 -4.44 13.83
CA SER A 48 1.83 -4.81 13.98
C SER A 48 2.09 -6.10 13.20
N TYR A 49 3.38 -6.40 12.99
CA TYR A 49 3.74 -7.65 12.34
C TYR A 49 3.19 -8.84 13.10
N ARG A 50 3.27 -8.78 14.44
CA ARG A 50 2.78 -9.87 15.26
C ARG A 50 1.28 -10.02 15.16
N GLU A 51 0.56 -8.91 15.18
CA GLU A 51 -0.88 -8.94 15.05
C GLU A 51 -1.30 -9.49 13.69
N ALA A 52 -0.61 -9.05 12.64
CA ALA A 52 -0.90 -9.55 11.30
C ALA A 52 -0.65 -11.05 11.22
N ALA A 53 0.42 -11.50 11.86
CA ALA A 53 0.73 -12.93 11.88
C ALA A 53 -0.39 -13.71 12.57
N GLU A 54 -0.92 -13.18 13.64
CA GLU A 54 -2.02 -13.83 14.34
C GLU A 54 -3.27 -13.87 13.48
N ILE A 55 -3.58 -12.77 12.84
CA ILE A 55 -4.77 -12.69 11.99
C ILE A 55 -4.68 -13.70 10.86
N MET A 56 -3.52 -13.82 10.26
CA MET A 56 -3.33 -14.70 9.11
C MET A 56 -2.95 -16.13 9.54
N ASP A 57 -2.73 -16.33 10.84
CA ASP A 57 -2.37 -17.64 11.37
C ASP A 57 -1.09 -18.17 10.73
N ILE A 58 -0.06 -17.34 10.72
CA ILE A 58 1.25 -17.69 10.17
C ILE A 58 2.32 -17.18 11.11
N PRO A 59 3.55 -17.70 11.01
CA PRO A 59 4.64 -17.16 11.83
C PRO A 59 4.94 -15.72 11.46
N VAL A 60 5.40 -14.94 12.44
CA VAL A 60 5.73 -13.54 12.19
C VAL A 60 6.86 -13.40 11.17
N GLY A 61 7.79 -14.34 11.14
CA GLY A 61 8.84 -14.32 10.13
C GLY A 61 8.29 -14.42 8.72
N THR A 62 7.19 -15.15 8.56
CA THR A 62 6.54 -15.25 7.25
C THR A 62 5.94 -13.91 6.85
N VAL A 63 5.34 -13.18 7.81
CA VAL A 63 4.84 -11.84 7.52
C VAL A 63 5.99 -10.95 7.02
N MET A 64 7.12 -11.02 7.71
CA MET A 64 8.28 -10.20 7.36
C MET A 64 8.78 -10.54 5.97
N SER A 65 8.86 -11.82 5.64
CA SER A 65 9.29 -12.25 4.31
C SER A 65 8.33 -11.78 3.23
N ARG A 66 7.03 -11.89 3.49
CA ARG A 66 6.04 -11.45 2.52
C ARG A 66 6.11 -9.96 2.29
N LEU A 67 6.30 -9.19 3.36
CA LEU A 67 6.41 -7.75 3.22
C LEU A 67 7.68 -7.37 2.46
N ALA A 68 8.79 -8.06 2.73
CA ALA A 68 10.03 -7.79 2.02
C ALA A 68 9.84 -8.06 0.53
N GLY A 69 9.19 -9.17 0.19
CA GLY A 69 8.92 -9.49 -1.20
C GLY A 69 8.01 -8.48 -1.85
N ALA A 70 7.00 -8.02 -1.11
CA ALA A 70 6.06 -7.03 -1.63
C ALA A 70 6.79 -5.72 -1.91
N ARG A 71 7.62 -5.28 -0.97
CA ARG A 71 8.36 -4.02 -1.17
C ARG A 71 9.27 -4.10 -2.37
N LYS A 72 9.94 -5.23 -2.53
CA LYS A 72 10.82 -5.42 -3.67
C LYS A 72 10.04 -5.34 -4.97
N ARG A 73 8.90 -5.99 -5.02
CA ARG A 73 8.07 -5.99 -6.23
C ARG A 73 7.54 -4.59 -6.52
N LEU A 74 7.06 -3.89 -5.50
CA LEU A 74 6.54 -2.55 -5.68
C LEU A 74 7.64 -1.58 -6.13
N ASN A 75 8.81 -1.69 -5.53
CA ASN A 75 9.92 -0.83 -5.91
C ASN A 75 10.34 -1.04 -7.35
N THR A 76 10.37 -2.28 -7.78
CA THR A 76 10.74 -2.60 -9.15
C THR A 76 9.76 -1.98 -10.12
N GLU A 77 8.47 -2.12 -9.85
CA GLU A 77 7.45 -1.56 -10.73
C GLU A 77 7.49 -0.05 -10.74
N MET A 78 7.71 0.55 -9.59
CA MET A 78 7.79 2.00 -9.53
C MET A 78 9.04 2.52 -10.22
N ALA A 79 10.15 1.81 -10.08
CA ALA A 79 11.36 2.20 -10.76
C ALA A 79 11.19 2.13 -12.27
N GLU A 80 10.52 1.11 -12.75
CA GLU A 80 10.25 0.99 -14.18
C GLU A 80 9.38 2.13 -14.65
N THR A 81 8.40 2.50 -13.85
CA THR A 81 7.53 3.61 -14.18
C THR A 81 8.33 4.92 -14.27
N GLU A 82 9.21 5.13 -13.33
CA GLU A 82 10.04 6.34 -13.32
C GLU A 82 10.93 6.38 -14.55
N VAL A 83 11.56 5.27 -14.88
CA VAL A 83 12.41 5.22 -16.05
C VAL A 83 11.61 5.52 -17.30
N THR A 84 10.42 4.95 -17.39
CA THR A 84 9.57 5.19 -18.54
C THR A 84 9.17 6.66 -18.64
N ALA A 85 8.94 7.30 -17.50
CA ALA A 85 8.51 8.69 -17.49
C ALA A 85 9.63 9.62 -17.92
N GLN A 86 10.86 9.22 -17.80
CA GLN A 86 11.98 10.03 -18.22
C GLN A 86 12.30 9.79 -19.67
#